data_415d9122e56db2699f853029703b9093
#
_entry.id   415d9122e56db2699f853029703b9093
#
_cell.length_a   1.000
_cell.length_b   1.000
_cell.length_c   1.000
_cell.angle_alpha   90.00
_cell.angle_beta   90.00
_cell.angle_gamma   90.00
#
_symmetry.space_group_name_H-M   'P 1'
#
loop_
_entity.id
_entity.type
_entity.pdbx_description
1 polymer ?
#
loop_
_entity_poly.entity_id
_entity_poly.type
_entity_poly.pdbx_seq_one_letter_code
_entity_poly.pdbx_strand_id
1 'polypeptide(L)'
;MIAYARPTAHQRTRGIGLSHLKKIKNKDSTADSKEQGHSNQDISELMERICSLGEEIKGLQKDNKDLQNENKGLQNENKGLQKEKKRLEDRNKDLEIENEVFKKALETKGIKISELLEEIAELKRRVNMNSSNSSKPPSTDGFKKPRTRSLRKRSGRRPGGQPGHKGNNMTIHHEPDSIVLHHPSECNGCPNRDHCSESMFSVKESRYVVDIEMRANVTEHRILCAKGCPKHEKYIVGSFPENVSAHVQYGDSVSTLANILSTFGAVSDSRISTIMRNLFDITISPGTIVSMVSRCANKVRDRLGAIKNEIISSEVTHFDETGIRINGKTLWVHNSSTNKYTYLTVSDKRGRIGMDENGILPKFKGIAIHDCWSSYWKYDLLHGLCNAHILRELKGIVDNRPEHLWPKLFCVLLHDMKSVKDDAVKNDYDTVPLNILDSFDNRFHCIMEIAERECPPPPDPQVRRRGRRKVGKERALIERISANWVSMKRFVHDMRVPFDNNQAERDIRNVKIKVKVSGCFRSLQGAKNYLDITSYLSTAKKHGINAVKALNALLSGQSNIIFSDPSE
;
A
#
# COMPACT_ATOMS: atom_id res chain seq x y z
N MET A 1 10.75 -7.37 72.82
CA MET A 1 12.18 -7.32 73.18
C MET A 1 13.00 -7.54 71.93
N ILE A 2 14.10 -6.87 71.84
CA ILE A 2 15.09 -6.73 70.72
C ILE A 2 14.71 -5.64 69.72
N ALA A 3 15.25 -4.48 70.02
CA ALA A 3 15.32 -3.32 69.14
C ALA A 3 16.38 -3.54 68.08
N TYR A 4 16.02 -3.50 66.81
CA TYR A 4 16.94 -3.28 65.73
C TYR A 4 16.91 -1.80 65.35
N ALA A 5 17.99 -1.12 65.68
CA ALA A 5 18.25 0.24 65.24
C ALA A 5 18.41 0.25 63.69
N ARG A 6 17.52 0.93 63.02
CA ARG A 6 17.67 1.23 61.58
C ARG A 6 18.71 2.37 61.42
N PRO A 7 19.75 2.25 60.58
CA PRO A 7 20.60 3.36 60.29
C PRO A 7 19.81 4.46 59.58
N THR A 8 19.96 5.69 60.04
CA THR A 8 19.29 6.87 59.49
C THR A 8 19.60 7.03 58.01
N ALA A 9 18.57 7.35 57.25
CA ALA A 9 18.56 7.50 55.79
C ALA A 9 19.68 8.43 55.24
N HIS A 10 20.37 9.15 56.10
CA HIS A 10 21.40 10.15 55.78
C HIS A 10 22.75 9.55 55.36
N GLN A 11 23.08 8.30 55.71
CA GLN A 11 24.36 7.69 55.33
C GLN A 11 24.29 6.88 54.04
N ARG A 12 23.09 6.53 53.52
CA ARG A 12 22.94 5.77 52.26
C ARG A 12 22.94 6.65 51.00
N THR A 13 22.54 7.92 51.09
CA THR A 13 22.48 8.83 49.93
C THR A 13 23.83 9.42 49.55
N ARG A 14 24.82 9.51 50.44
CA ARG A 14 26.16 10.00 50.09
C ARG A 14 27.04 9.01 49.36
N GLY A 15 26.78 7.71 49.41
CA GLY A 15 27.60 6.69 48.75
C GLY A 15 27.22 6.37 47.31
N ILE A 16 25.93 6.55 46.95
CA ILE A 16 25.40 6.11 45.65
C ILE A 16 25.61 7.18 44.56
N GLY A 17 25.52 8.46 44.90
CA GLY A 17 25.61 9.55 43.91
C GLY A 17 27.02 9.78 43.33
N LEU A 18 28.07 9.62 44.14
CA LEU A 18 29.43 9.89 43.71
C LEU A 18 30.14 8.70 43.04
N SER A 19 29.78 7.48 43.39
CA SER A 19 30.36 6.29 42.75
C SER A 19 29.81 6.03 41.34
N HIS A 20 28.56 6.40 41.07
CA HIS A 20 27.96 6.22 39.73
C HIS A 20 28.44 7.29 38.73
N LEU A 21 28.62 8.52 39.16
CA LEU A 21 29.20 9.59 38.33
C LEU A 21 30.68 9.37 37.99
N LYS A 22 31.47 8.76 38.88
CA LYS A 22 32.87 8.39 38.62
C LYS A 22 32.99 7.17 37.66
N LYS A 23 32.02 6.24 37.67
CA LYS A 23 32.02 5.10 36.73
C LYS A 23 31.61 5.50 35.30
N ILE A 24 30.82 6.55 35.16
CA ILE A 24 30.45 7.06 33.82
C ILE A 24 31.61 7.81 33.19
N LYS A 25 32.42 8.57 33.96
CA LYS A 25 33.59 9.29 33.42
C LYS A 25 34.78 8.42 32.99
N ASN A 26 34.87 7.18 33.49
CA ASN A 26 35.99 6.29 33.16
C ASN A 26 35.67 5.25 32.08
N LYS A 27 34.49 5.31 31.46
CA LYS A 27 34.14 4.41 30.34
C LYS A 27 34.17 5.07 28.96
N ASP A 28 34.37 6.41 28.89
CA ASP A 28 34.35 7.14 27.63
C ASP A 28 35.73 7.35 26.99
N SER A 29 36.73 6.56 27.35
CA SER A 29 38.07 6.73 26.77
C SER A 29 38.52 5.65 25.80
N THR A 30 37.67 4.66 25.47
CA THR A 30 38.04 3.67 24.43
C THR A 30 36.79 3.12 23.73
N ALA A 31 36.23 3.83 22.80
CA ALA A 31 35.51 3.23 21.65
C ALA A 31 35.28 4.30 20.58
N ASP A 32 35.80 4.01 19.45
CA ASP A 32 35.94 4.80 18.26
C ASP A 32 34.67 5.49 17.74
N SER A 33 34.91 6.69 17.30
CA SER A 33 34.21 7.51 16.33
C SER A 33 33.67 6.72 15.13
N LYS A 34 32.32 6.60 15.02
CA LYS A 34 31.58 6.73 13.75
C LYS A 34 30.10 6.38 14.00
N GLU A 35 29.31 7.37 14.16
CA GLU A 35 27.88 7.51 13.90
C GLU A 35 27.29 8.57 14.83
N GLN A 36 27.51 9.81 14.50
CA GLN A 36 26.86 10.96 15.15
C GLN A 36 26.22 11.81 14.06
N GLY A 37 24.91 11.81 14.00
CA GLY A 37 24.20 12.71 13.09
C GLY A 37 22.88 13.27 13.62
N HIS A 38 22.15 12.60 14.49
CA HIS A 38 20.82 13.09 14.87
C HIS A 38 20.41 12.90 16.35
N SER A 39 21.34 12.52 17.23
CA SER A 39 21.03 12.21 18.63
C SER A 39 21.34 13.33 19.63
N ASN A 40 22.03 14.39 19.22
CA ASN A 40 22.57 15.37 20.21
C ASN A 40 21.56 16.44 20.66
N GLN A 41 20.51 16.73 19.87
CA GLN A 41 19.52 17.75 20.26
C GLN A 41 18.54 17.23 21.32
N ASP A 42 18.04 16.01 21.16
CA ASP A 42 17.11 15.39 22.12
C ASP A 42 17.80 15.01 23.44
N ILE A 43 19.10 14.65 23.39
CA ILE A 43 19.90 14.38 24.59
C ILE A 43 20.20 15.68 25.36
N SER A 44 20.38 16.78 24.66
CA SER A 44 20.60 18.10 25.28
C SER A 44 19.37 18.56 26.06
N GLU A 45 18.18 18.41 25.50
CA GLU A 45 16.91 18.82 26.13
C GLU A 45 16.56 17.92 27.35
N LEU A 46 16.89 16.63 27.28
CA LEU A 46 16.79 15.71 28.42
C LEU A 46 17.82 16.02 29.52
N MET A 47 19.04 16.41 29.15
CA MET A 47 20.07 16.81 30.10
C MET A 47 19.74 18.15 30.80
N GLU A 48 19.18 19.12 30.10
CA GLU A 48 18.70 20.37 30.73
C GLU A 48 17.56 20.09 31.75
N ARG A 49 16.66 19.19 31.42
CA ARG A 49 15.57 18.79 32.32
C ARG A 49 16.04 17.99 33.53
N ILE A 50 17.07 17.14 33.38
CA ILE A 50 17.78 16.46 34.50
C ILE A 50 18.56 17.47 35.36
N CYS A 51 19.15 18.46 34.76
CA CYS A 51 19.80 19.55 35.51
C CYS A 51 18.80 20.39 36.32
N SER A 52 17.65 20.73 35.74
CA SER A 52 16.57 21.45 36.43
C SER A 52 16.03 20.67 37.64
N LEU A 53 15.77 19.36 37.47
CA LEU A 53 15.38 18.47 38.59
C LEU A 53 16.49 18.31 39.63
N GLY A 54 17.76 18.35 39.22
CA GLY A 54 18.91 18.33 40.09
C GLY A 54 19.05 19.61 40.95
N GLU A 55 18.61 20.76 40.44
CA GLU A 55 18.56 22.02 41.20
C GLU A 55 17.38 22.06 42.16
N GLU A 56 16.23 21.52 41.79
CA GLU A 56 15.08 21.35 42.68
C GLU A 56 15.42 20.42 43.86
N ILE A 57 16.13 19.31 43.59
CA ILE A 57 16.67 18.41 44.64
C ILE A 57 17.70 19.12 45.54
N LYS A 58 18.52 19.99 45.00
CA LYS A 58 19.45 20.79 45.83
C LYS A 58 18.73 21.82 46.69
N GLY A 59 17.63 22.41 46.21
CA GLY A 59 16.71 23.25 46.97
C GLY A 59 16.12 22.50 48.16
N LEU A 60 15.52 21.33 47.87
CA LEU A 60 14.95 20.45 48.90
C LEU A 60 16.00 19.92 49.91
N GLN A 61 17.27 19.73 49.47
CA GLN A 61 18.35 19.35 50.36
C GLN A 61 18.77 20.51 51.30
N LYS A 62 18.69 21.76 50.84
CA LYS A 62 18.94 22.95 51.64
C LYS A 62 17.82 23.13 52.68
N ASP A 63 16.56 23.01 52.24
CA ASP A 63 15.40 23.09 53.15
C ASP A 63 15.44 21.96 54.22
N ASN A 64 15.87 20.78 53.82
CA ASN A 64 16.04 19.64 54.76
C ASN A 64 17.21 19.90 55.74
N LYS A 65 18.24 20.63 55.32
CA LYS A 65 19.37 21.00 56.18
C LYS A 65 18.98 22.11 57.18
N ASP A 66 18.11 23.01 56.76
CA ASP A 66 17.58 24.07 57.61
C ASP A 66 16.60 23.48 58.64
N LEU A 67 15.77 22.55 58.26
CA LEU A 67 14.93 21.75 59.18
C LEU A 67 15.73 20.86 60.14
N GLN A 68 16.88 20.29 59.70
CA GLN A 68 17.77 19.52 60.58
C GLN A 68 18.49 20.40 61.61
N ASN A 69 18.79 21.63 61.25
CA ASN A 69 19.42 22.59 62.18
C ASN A 69 18.38 23.09 63.22
N GLU A 70 17.13 23.31 62.77
CA GLU A 70 16.01 23.67 63.65
C GLU A 70 15.70 22.53 64.64
N ASN A 71 15.76 21.28 64.20
CA ASN A 71 15.64 20.10 65.06
C ASN A 71 16.77 19.99 66.10
N LYS A 72 18.00 20.42 65.74
CA LYS A 72 19.12 20.51 66.70
C LYS A 72 18.88 21.58 67.75
N GLY A 73 18.29 22.71 67.37
CA GLY A 73 17.87 23.77 68.31
C GLY A 73 16.85 23.28 69.30
N LEU A 74 15.84 22.62 68.78
CA LEU A 74 14.76 22.00 69.58
C LEU A 74 15.25 20.89 70.50
N GLN A 75 16.22 20.08 70.11
CA GLN A 75 16.86 19.08 70.95
C GLN A 75 17.66 19.70 72.15
N ASN A 76 18.20 20.88 71.98
CA ASN A 76 18.93 21.57 73.04
C ASN A 76 17.98 22.25 74.05
N GLU A 77 16.82 22.70 73.62
CA GLU A 77 15.77 23.25 74.50
C GLU A 77 15.03 22.17 75.31
N ASN A 78 15.13 20.93 74.87
CA ASN A 78 14.36 19.82 75.39
C ASN A 78 14.92 19.15 76.68
N LYS A 79 15.90 19.67 77.32
CA LYS A 79 16.45 19.04 78.55
C LYS A 79 15.59 19.18 79.77
N GLY A 80 14.39 19.75 79.63
CA GLY A 80 13.62 20.03 80.84
C GLY A 80 12.15 19.57 80.96
N LEU A 81 11.48 19.14 79.89
CA LEU A 81 10.01 19.05 80.04
C LEU A 81 9.38 17.83 79.30
N GLN A 82 8.81 16.92 80.12
CA GLN A 82 8.00 15.79 79.62
C GLN A 82 6.76 16.21 78.77
N LYS A 83 6.33 17.45 78.87
CA LYS A 83 5.22 17.98 78.00
C LYS A 83 5.56 18.15 76.54
N GLU A 84 6.81 18.38 76.17
CA GLU A 84 7.24 18.53 74.78
C GLU A 84 7.38 17.22 74.05
N LYS A 85 7.60 16.09 74.74
CA LYS A 85 7.68 14.75 74.11
C LYS A 85 6.38 14.38 73.40
N LYS A 86 5.27 14.70 74.01
CA LYS A 86 3.96 14.44 73.39
C LYS A 86 3.71 15.34 72.17
N ARG A 87 4.23 16.55 72.18
CA ARG A 87 4.13 17.50 71.07
C ARG A 87 5.01 17.11 69.86
N LEU A 88 6.15 16.46 70.14
CA LEU A 88 7.04 15.91 69.12
C LEU A 88 6.49 14.63 68.48
N GLU A 89 5.81 13.78 69.29
CA GLU A 89 5.15 12.58 68.78
C GLU A 89 3.94 12.92 67.89
N ASP A 90 3.17 13.95 68.20
CA ASP A 90 2.08 14.43 67.36
C ASP A 90 2.64 15.08 66.07
N ARG A 91 3.75 15.79 66.17
CA ARG A 91 4.39 16.41 64.98
C ARG A 91 5.06 15.38 64.05
N ASN A 92 5.60 14.28 64.60
CA ASN A 92 6.08 13.15 63.79
C ASN A 92 4.94 12.45 63.03
N LYS A 93 3.75 12.31 63.67
CA LYS A 93 2.57 11.77 62.98
C LYS A 93 2.13 12.70 61.85
N ASP A 94 2.16 14.00 62.06
CA ASP A 94 1.82 14.96 61.00
C ASP A 94 2.81 14.90 59.84
N LEU A 95 4.11 14.75 60.12
CA LEU A 95 5.17 14.60 59.10
C LEU A 95 5.08 13.24 58.37
N GLU A 96 4.67 12.17 59.05
CA GLU A 96 4.39 10.89 58.37
C GLU A 96 3.20 11.00 57.45
N ILE A 97 2.14 11.73 57.85
CA ILE A 97 0.98 12.03 56.98
C ILE A 97 1.40 12.90 55.79
N GLU A 98 2.17 13.94 56.01
CA GLU A 98 2.68 14.78 54.89
C GLU A 98 3.57 13.98 53.94
N ASN A 99 4.47 13.14 54.43
CA ASN A 99 5.29 12.25 53.61
C ASN A 99 4.46 11.25 52.82
N GLU A 100 3.41 10.70 53.38
CA GLU A 100 2.46 9.85 52.67
C GLU A 100 1.72 10.63 51.56
N VAL A 101 1.32 11.87 51.85
CA VAL A 101 0.70 12.76 50.84
C VAL A 101 1.67 13.13 49.71
N PHE A 102 2.93 13.44 50.06
CA PHE A 102 3.97 13.71 49.06
C PHE A 102 4.29 12.47 48.22
N LYS A 103 4.36 11.30 48.82
CA LYS A 103 4.58 10.02 48.11
C LYS A 103 3.47 9.72 47.10
N LYS A 104 2.21 9.87 47.54
CA LYS A 104 1.06 9.75 46.62
C LYS A 104 1.04 10.80 45.50
N ALA A 105 1.45 12.03 45.82
CA ALA A 105 1.57 13.08 44.83
C ALA A 105 2.69 12.80 43.80
N LEU A 106 3.83 12.23 44.23
CA LEU A 106 4.89 11.80 43.34
C LEU A 106 4.49 10.63 42.45
N GLU A 107 3.78 9.64 42.98
CA GLU A 107 3.23 8.53 42.20
C GLU A 107 2.23 9.04 41.15
N THR A 108 1.35 9.97 41.55
CA THR A 108 0.37 10.59 40.65
C THR A 108 1.07 11.41 39.53
N LYS A 109 2.12 12.18 39.89
CA LYS A 109 2.94 12.91 38.91
C LYS A 109 3.70 11.96 37.99
N GLY A 110 4.25 10.86 38.50
CA GLY A 110 4.92 9.83 37.72
C GLY A 110 4.01 9.20 36.67
N ILE A 111 2.77 8.87 37.07
CA ILE A 111 1.74 8.36 36.13
C ILE A 111 1.43 9.41 35.05
N LYS A 112 1.27 10.68 35.46
CA LYS A 112 0.97 11.76 34.50
C LYS A 112 2.11 12.03 33.51
N ILE A 113 3.35 11.95 33.95
CA ILE A 113 4.53 12.04 33.09
C ILE A 113 4.56 10.89 32.10
N SER A 114 4.27 9.67 32.54
CA SER A 114 4.19 8.50 31.66
C SER A 114 3.10 8.68 30.58
N GLU A 115 1.91 9.13 30.97
CA GLU A 115 0.82 9.43 30.02
C GLU A 115 1.23 10.50 28.99
N LEU A 116 1.88 11.57 29.45
CA LEU A 116 2.34 12.65 28.55
C LEU A 116 3.45 12.20 27.60
N LEU A 117 4.35 11.33 28.05
CA LEU A 117 5.38 10.73 27.20
C LEU A 117 4.77 9.83 26.13
N GLU A 118 3.74 9.05 26.47
CA GLU A 118 3.00 8.27 25.47
C GLU A 118 2.26 9.17 24.47
N GLU A 119 1.65 10.26 24.93
CA GLU A 119 1.00 11.22 24.05
C GLU A 119 1.99 11.91 23.09
N ILE A 120 3.14 12.32 23.59
CA ILE A 120 4.23 12.89 22.77
C ILE A 120 4.74 11.86 21.74
N ALA A 121 4.92 10.61 22.13
CA ALA A 121 5.32 9.54 21.22
C ALA A 121 4.27 9.32 20.12
N GLU A 122 2.97 9.31 20.48
CA GLU A 122 1.88 9.20 19.50
C GLU A 122 1.81 10.41 18.57
N LEU A 123 2.00 11.64 19.09
CA LEU A 123 2.02 12.86 18.26
C LEU A 123 3.22 12.87 17.31
N LYS A 124 4.42 12.53 17.79
CA LYS A 124 5.62 12.36 16.94
C LYS A 124 5.37 11.32 15.86
N ARG A 125 4.77 10.18 16.20
CA ARG A 125 4.41 9.15 15.25
C ARG A 125 3.43 9.65 14.19
N ARG A 126 2.39 10.43 14.57
CA ARG A 126 1.43 11.02 13.62
C ARG A 126 2.09 12.00 12.67
N VAL A 127 2.98 12.83 13.15
CA VAL A 127 3.73 13.80 12.33
C VAL A 127 4.66 13.10 11.35
N ASN A 128 5.37 12.06 11.78
CA ASN A 128 6.32 11.32 10.96
C ASN A 128 5.66 10.28 10.02
N MET A 129 4.35 10.06 10.14
CA MET A 129 3.63 9.03 9.39
C MET A 129 3.46 9.41 7.92
N ASN A 130 4.01 8.59 7.03
CA ASN A 130 3.90 8.70 5.58
C ASN A 130 3.64 7.34 4.93
N SER A 131 3.54 7.27 3.61
CA SER A 131 3.25 6.03 2.89
C SER A 131 4.38 4.99 2.92
N SER A 132 5.59 5.37 3.36
CA SER A 132 6.73 4.44 3.42
C SER A 132 6.86 3.75 4.78
N ASN A 133 6.21 4.26 5.82
CA ASN A 133 6.28 3.76 7.19
C ASN A 133 4.90 3.54 7.83
N SER A 134 3.85 3.50 7.03
CA SER A 134 2.48 3.26 7.47
C SER A 134 1.62 2.72 6.32
N SER A 135 0.41 2.29 6.64
CA SER A 135 -0.61 1.88 5.64
C SER A 135 -1.26 3.08 4.92
N LYS A 136 -0.76 4.30 5.09
CA LYS A 136 -1.30 5.47 4.37
C LYS A 136 -1.00 5.34 2.88
N PRO A 137 -1.97 5.66 2.01
CA PRO A 137 -1.72 5.64 0.57
C PRO A 137 -0.74 6.77 0.18
N PRO A 138 0.11 6.55 -0.85
CA PRO A 138 1.08 7.56 -1.32
C PRO A 138 0.50 8.93 -1.67
N SER A 139 -0.81 8.99 -1.88
CA SER A 139 -1.51 10.25 -2.17
C SER A 139 -1.65 11.18 -0.97
N THR A 140 -1.45 10.69 0.25
CA THR A 140 -1.52 11.48 1.48
C THR A 140 -0.21 12.16 1.84
N ASP A 141 0.90 11.83 1.16
CA ASP A 141 2.24 12.39 1.43
C ASP A 141 2.43 13.82 0.86
N GLY A 142 1.47 14.32 0.09
CA GLY A 142 1.56 15.65 -0.55
C GLY A 142 2.76 15.76 -1.51
N PHE A 143 3.35 16.95 -1.59
CA PHE A 143 4.52 17.21 -2.47
C PHE A 143 5.86 16.73 -1.87
N LYS A 144 5.92 16.47 -0.55
CA LYS A 144 7.11 15.94 0.15
C LYS A 144 7.15 14.41 0.15
N LYS A 145 6.80 13.80 -0.96
CA LYS A 145 6.74 12.34 -1.07
C LYS A 145 8.13 11.72 -0.81
N PRO A 146 8.29 10.90 0.23
CA PRO A 146 9.55 10.19 0.44
C PRO A 146 9.80 9.24 -0.73
N ARG A 147 11.04 9.15 -1.18
CA ARG A 147 11.41 8.21 -2.24
C ARG A 147 11.15 6.79 -1.74
N THR A 148 10.27 6.06 -2.43
CA THR A 148 10.05 4.64 -2.14
C THR A 148 11.35 3.88 -2.39
N ARG A 149 11.88 3.24 -1.36
CA ARG A 149 13.03 2.34 -1.52
C ARG A 149 12.52 1.03 -2.08
N SER A 150 13.05 0.65 -3.24
CA SER A 150 12.81 -0.67 -3.80
C SER A 150 13.38 -1.74 -2.86
N LEU A 151 12.64 -2.86 -2.67
CA LEU A 151 13.14 -4.05 -1.98
C LEU A 151 14.20 -4.81 -2.79
N ARG A 152 14.45 -4.40 -4.05
CA ARG A 152 15.51 -4.97 -4.87
C ARG A 152 16.88 -4.58 -4.33
N LYS A 153 17.79 -5.54 -4.22
CA LYS A 153 19.20 -5.25 -3.93
C LYS A 153 19.73 -4.23 -4.94
N ARG A 154 20.46 -3.22 -4.46
CA ARG A 154 21.13 -2.27 -5.37
C ARG A 154 22.16 -3.02 -6.19
N SER A 155 21.99 -3.04 -7.49
CA SER A 155 22.92 -3.71 -8.42
C SER A 155 24.25 -2.97 -8.60
N GLY A 156 24.40 -1.78 -8.02
CA GLY A 156 25.56 -0.90 -8.28
C GLY A 156 25.61 -0.30 -9.69
N ARG A 157 24.69 -0.70 -10.57
CA ARG A 157 24.66 -0.27 -11.97
C ARG A 157 23.99 1.09 -12.12
N ARG A 158 24.41 1.86 -13.10
CA ARG A 158 23.80 3.18 -13.41
C ARG A 158 22.35 2.98 -13.89
N PRO A 159 21.43 3.94 -13.60
CA PRO A 159 20.09 3.92 -14.20
C PRO A 159 20.17 3.97 -15.73
N GLY A 160 19.33 3.18 -16.40
CA GLY A 160 19.28 3.11 -17.85
C GLY A 160 19.72 1.77 -18.43
N GLY A 161 19.81 1.67 -19.74
CA GLY A 161 20.28 0.48 -20.45
C GLY A 161 21.73 0.16 -20.06
N GLN A 162 21.99 -1.10 -19.72
CA GLN A 162 23.33 -1.58 -19.42
C GLN A 162 24.09 -1.92 -20.70
N PRO A 163 25.43 -1.95 -20.71
CA PRO A 163 26.18 -2.45 -21.86
C PRO A 163 25.66 -3.84 -22.27
N GLY A 164 25.36 -4.01 -23.57
CA GLY A 164 24.77 -5.23 -24.13
C GLY A 164 23.24 -5.31 -24.01
N HIS A 165 22.54 -4.33 -23.41
CA HIS A 165 21.09 -4.27 -23.45
C HIS A 165 20.61 -3.95 -24.86
N LYS A 166 19.91 -4.89 -25.49
CA LYS A 166 19.20 -4.60 -26.74
C LYS A 166 18.10 -3.59 -26.42
N GLY A 167 18.24 -2.37 -26.91
CA GLY A 167 17.20 -1.35 -26.79
C GLY A 167 15.87 -1.88 -27.34
N ASN A 168 14.75 -1.58 -26.68
CA ASN A 168 13.42 -1.79 -27.25
C ASN A 168 13.17 -0.70 -28.31
N ASN A 169 13.72 -0.85 -29.48
CA ASN A 169 13.39 -0.02 -30.62
C ASN A 169 12.05 -0.48 -31.21
N MET A 170 11.29 0.46 -31.74
CA MET A 170 10.08 0.14 -32.49
C MET A 170 10.44 -0.81 -33.63
N THR A 171 9.79 -1.94 -33.73
CA THR A 171 9.93 -2.91 -34.80
C THR A 171 8.76 -2.74 -35.75
N ILE A 172 9.03 -2.58 -37.03
CA ILE A 172 8.00 -2.55 -38.10
C ILE A 172 7.74 -4.01 -38.48
N HIS A 173 6.49 -4.44 -38.30
CA HIS A 173 6.05 -5.83 -38.56
C HIS A 173 5.22 -5.99 -39.84
N HIS A 174 4.99 -4.91 -40.57
CA HIS A 174 4.20 -4.92 -41.79
C HIS A 174 5.00 -4.26 -42.92
N GLU A 175 4.59 -4.52 -44.15
CA GLU A 175 5.07 -3.76 -45.29
C GLU A 175 4.67 -2.28 -45.14
N PRO A 176 5.51 -1.34 -45.61
CA PRO A 176 5.17 0.08 -45.56
C PRO A 176 4.00 0.40 -46.49
N ASP A 177 3.09 1.27 -46.02
CA ASP A 177 1.94 1.74 -46.81
C ASP A 177 2.37 2.55 -48.02
N SER A 178 3.54 3.18 -47.97
CA SER A 178 4.14 3.93 -49.10
C SER A 178 5.67 3.85 -49.05
N ILE A 179 6.27 3.82 -50.20
CA ILE A 179 7.73 3.84 -50.37
C ILE A 179 8.10 5.11 -51.11
N VAL A 180 8.97 5.91 -50.52
CA VAL A 180 9.53 7.11 -51.14
C VAL A 180 10.99 6.83 -51.49
N LEU A 181 11.29 6.85 -52.77
CA LEU A 181 12.65 6.65 -53.29
C LEU A 181 13.40 7.99 -53.32
N HIS A 182 14.55 8.03 -52.70
CA HIS A 182 15.46 9.18 -52.74
C HIS A 182 16.64 8.86 -53.67
N HIS A 183 16.63 9.44 -54.82
CA HIS A 183 17.74 9.32 -55.76
C HIS A 183 18.92 10.19 -55.29
N PRO A 184 20.18 9.86 -55.73
CA PRO A 184 21.33 10.72 -55.47
C PRO A 184 21.10 12.15 -55.94
N SER A 185 21.59 13.12 -55.17
CA SER A 185 21.42 14.55 -55.48
C SER A 185 22.01 14.93 -56.86
N GLU A 186 23.04 14.23 -57.26
CA GLU A 186 23.72 14.38 -58.54
C GLU A 186 22.82 14.00 -59.72
N CYS A 187 21.78 13.21 -59.51
CA CYS A 187 20.79 12.86 -60.51
C CYS A 187 19.76 13.99 -60.74
N ASN A 188 19.69 14.96 -59.83
CA ASN A 188 18.81 16.12 -60.01
C ASN A 188 19.41 17.09 -61.00
N GLY A 189 18.77 17.21 -62.19
CA GLY A 189 19.29 18.04 -63.31
C GLY A 189 20.31 17.33 -64.17
N CYS A 190 20.52 16.04 -64.06
CA CYS A 190 21.37 15.26 -64.92
C CYS A 190 20.76 15.20 -66.35
N PRO A 191 21.49 15.58 -67.40
CA PRO A 191 20.99 15.56 -68.78
C PRO A 191 20.60 14.17 -69.31
N ASN A 192 21.19 13.11 -68.70
CA ASN A 192 20.94 11.72 -69.06
C ASN A 192 19.94 11.02 -68.16
N ARG A 193 19.23 11.74 -67.21
CA ARG A 193 18.28 11.18 -66.26
C ARG A 193 17.24 10.26 -66.89
N ASP A 194 16.72 10.65 -68.04
CA ASP A 194 15.67 9.91 -68.75
C ASP A 194 16.18 8.61 -69.43
N HIS A 195 17.49 8.40 -69.50
CA HIS A 195 18.10 7.17 -70.00
C HIS A 195 18.47 6.18 -68.84
N CYS A 196 18.29 6.57 -67.60
CA CYS A 196 18.58 5.72 -66.48
C CYS A 196 17.36 4.84 -66.15
N SER A 197 17.51 3.53 -66.25
CA SER A 197 16.48 2.58 -65.75
C SER A 197 16.52 2.46 -64.24
N GLU A 198 15.38 2.19 -63.60
CA GLU A 198 15.30 1.97 -62.15
C GLU A 198 16.17 0.79 -61.68
N SER A 199 16.43 -0.18 -62.53
CA SER A 199 17.33 -1.31 -62.28
C SER A 199 18.79 -0.93 -62.02
N MET A 200 19.20 0.29 -62.37
CA MET A 200 20.53 0.82 -62.04
C MET A 200 20.70 1.27 -60.63
N PHE A 201 19.59 1.41 -59.87
CA PHE A 201 19.59 1.85 -58.49
C PHE A 201 19.34 0.68 -57.53
N SER A 202 20.11 0.59 -56.47
CA SER A 202 19.91 -0.38 -55.41
C SER A 202 19.66 0.35 -54.09
N VAL A 203 18.82 -0.23 -53.24
CA VAL A 203 18.55 0.32 -51.91
C VAL A 203 19.77 0.13 -51.03
N LYS A 204 20.39 1.24 -50.63
CA LYS A 204 21.54 1.23 -49.72
C LYS A 204 21.10 1.14 -48.26
N GLU A 205 20.06 1.86 -47.85
CA GLU A 205 19.55 1.95 -46.50
C GLU A 205 18.06 2.31 -46.54
N SER A 206 17.27 1.73 -45.61
CA SER A 206 15.87 2.09 -45.47
C SER A 206 15.63 2.68 -44.08
N ARG A 207 14.87 3.75 -43.98
CA ARG A 207 14.41 4.37 -42.73
C ARG A 207 12.89 4.49 -42.77
N TYR A 208 12.26 4.24 -41.64
CA TYR A 208 10.80 4.23 -41.53
C TYR A 208 10.35 5.44 -40.72
N VAL A 209 9.37 6.17 -41.24
CA VAL A 209 8.64 7.23 -40.55
C VAL A 209 7.23 6.72 -40.32
N VAL A 210 6.78 6.74 -39.07
CA VAL A 210 5.44 6.26 -38.69
C VAL A 210 4.60 7.45 -38.29
N ASP A 211 3.56 7.74 -39.06
CA ASP A 211 2.58 8.78 -38.82
C ASP A 211 1.20 8.18 -38.55
N ILE A 212 0.27 8.99 -38.03
CA ILE A 212 -1.11 8.62 -37.77
C ILE A 212 -2.03 9.52 -38.59
N GLU A 213 -2.81 8.93 -39.47
CA GLU A 213 -3.92 9.60 -40.12
C GLU A 213 -5.18 9.51 -39.25
N MET A 214 -5.70 10.67 -38.81
CA MET A 214 -6.88 10.74 -37.96
C MET A 214 -8.07 11.23 -38.79
N ARG A 215 -8.92 10.29 -39.24
CA ARG A 215 -10.18 10.62 -39.91
C ARG A 215 -11.32 9.71 -39.50
N ALA A 216 -12.55 10.22 -39.53
CA ALA A 216 -13.74 9.40 -39.44
C ALA A 216 -14.16 8.89 -40.80
N ASN A 217 -14.50 7.61 -40.88
CA ASN A 217 -15.09 7.03 -42.11
C ASN A 217 -16.61 7.05 -41.98
N VAL A 218 -17.30 7.62 -42.95
CA VAL A 218 -18.76 7.65 -43.03
C VAL A 218 -19.19 6.71 -44.15
N THR A 219 -20.03 5.73 -43.81
CA THR A 219 -20.65 4.82 -44.80
C THR A 219 -22.13 5.17 -44.93
N GLU A 220 -22.57 5.48 -46.11
CA GLU A 220 -23.97 5.70 -46.44
C GLU A 220 -24.62 4.37 -46.87
N HIS A 221 -25.65 3.94 -46.16
CA HIS A 221 -26.46 2.81 -46.53
C HIS A 221 -27.72 3.30 -47.27
N ARG A 222 -27.96 2.83 -48.48
CA ARG A 222 -29.11 3.20 -49.29
C ARG A 222 -29.98 1.99 -49.58
N ILE A 223 -31.27 2.09 -49.24
CA ILE A 223 -32.24 1.13 -49.69
C ILE A 223 -32.63 1.43 -51.13
N LEU A 224 -32.50 0.44 -51.95
CA LEU A 224 -32.96 0.52 -53.34
C LEU A 224 -34.36 -0.08 -53.47
N CYS A 225 -35.13 0.45 -54.41
CA CYS A 225 -36.43 -0.10 -54.78
C CYS A 225 -36.47 -0.40 -56.25
N ALA A 226 -37.07 -1.49 -56.62
CA ALA A 226 -37.34 -1.85 -58.01
C ALA A 226 -38.85 -1.74 -58.30
N LYS A 227 -39.18 -0.92 -59.31
CA LYS A 227 -40.53 -0.79 -59.82
C LYS A 227 -40.63 -1.63 -61.10
N GLY A 228 -41.68 -2.48 -61.21
CA GLY A 228 -41.92 -3.27 -62.40
C GLY A 228 -40.89 -4.36 -62.67
N CYS A 229 -40.40 -5.03 -61.60
CA CYS A 229 -39.53 -6.20 -61.75
C CYS A 229 -40.24 -7.29 -62.58
N PRO A 230 -39.71 -7.76 -63.73
CA PRO A 230 -40.38 -8.75 -64.58
C PRO A 230 -40.70 -10.07 -63.87
N LYS A 231 -39.96 -10.38 -62.81
CA LYS A 231 -40.11 -11.63 -62.05
C LYS A 231 -41.17 -11.54 -60.93
N HIS A 232 -41.41 -10.32 -60.39
CA HIS A 232 -42.23 -10.19 -59.17
C HIS A 232 -43.48 -9.31 -59.35
N GLU A 233 -43.69 -8.67 -60.48
CA GLU A 233 -44.83 -7.79 -60.84
C GLU A 233 -45.21 -6.73 -59.82
N LYS A 234 -44.46 -6.63 -58.72
CA LYS A 234 -44.70 -5.76 -57.55
C LYS A 234 -43.56 -4.83 -57.30
N TYR A 235 -43.81 -3.77 -56.55
CA TYR A 235 -42.85 -2.88 -55.99
C TYR A 235 -42.06 -3.60 -54.90
N ILE A 236 -40.76 -3.78 -55.05
CA ILE A 236 -39.86 -4.45 -54.12
C ILE A 236 -38.91 -3.42 -53.52
N VAL A 237 -38.77 -3.45 -52.20
CA VAL A 237 -37.88 -2.55 -51.45
C VAL A 237 -36.85 -3.39 -50.69
N GLY A 238 -35.61 -3.01 -50.76
CA GLY A 238 -34.54 -3.59 -49.92
C GLY A 238 -34.76 -3.28 -48.43
N SER A 239 -34.00 -3.93 -47.58
CA SER A 239 -33.97 -3.66 -46.12
C SER A 239 -32.59 -3.28 -45.68
N PHE A 240 -32.51 -2.48 -44.63
CA PHE A 240 -31.23 -2.24 -43.92
C PHE A 240 -30.77 -3.51 -43.21
N PRO A 241 -29.47 -3.74 -43.09
CA PRO A 241 -28.93 -4.74 -42.19
C PRO A 241 -29.37 -4.48 -40.73
N GLU A 242 -29.48 -5.53 -39.91
CA GLU A 242 -29.93 -5.42 -38.49
C GLU A 242 -29.14 -4.42 -37.66
N ASN A 243 -27.86 -4.25 -37.97
CA ASN A 243 -26.97 -3.31 -37.30
C ASN A 243 -27.09 -1.86 -37.78
N VAL A 244 -27.96 -1.58 -38.78
CA VAL A 244 -28.23 -0.23 -39.32
C VAL A 244 -29.68 0.15 -39.01
N SER A 245 -29.91 0.75 -37.83
CA SER A 245 -31.28 0.97 -37.31
C SER A 245 -31.64 2.47 -37.18
N ALA A 246 -30.69 3.39 -37.30
CA ALA A 246 -30.94 4.81 -37.14
C ALA A 246 -30.44 5.62 -38.36
N HIS A 247 -31.02 6.80 -38.56
CA HIS A 247 -30.61 7.68 -39.67
C HIS A 247 -29.14 8.08 -39.60
N VAL A 248 -28.60 8.29 -38.40
CA VAL A 248 -27.18 8.49 -38.09
C VAL A 248 -26.84 7.69 -36.86
N GLN A 249 -25.82 6.85 -36.95
CA GLN A 249 -25.35 6.06 -35.81
C GLN A 249 -23.83 6.00 -35.79
N TYR A 250 -23.29 5.74 -34.60
CA TYR A 250 -21.86 5.55 -34.39
C TYR A 250 -21.52 4.07 -34.51
N GLY A 251 -20.51 3.73 -35.27
CA GLY A 251 -20.01 2.37 -35.42
C GLY A 251 -19.25 1.86 -34.19
N ASP A 252 -18.92 0.57 -34.22
CA ASP A 252 -18.28 -0.12 -33.10
C ASP A 252 -16.90 0.45 -32.77
N SER A 253 -16.13 0.94 -33.75
CA SER A 253 -14.83 1.58 -33.51
C SER A 253 -14.93 2.86 -32.67
N VAL A 254 -15.96 3.68 -32.91
CA VAL A 254 -16.24 4.87 -32.08
C VAL A 254 -16.61 4.46 -30.66
N SER A 255 -17.46 3.43 -30.51
CA SER A 255 -17.83 2.89 -29.23
C SER A 255 -16.62 2.29 -28.48
N THR A 256 -15.78 1.53 -29.19
CA THR A 256 -14.53 0.99 -28.63
C THR A 256 -13.62 2.08 -28.11
N LEU A 257 -13.36 3.12 -28.92
CA LEU A 257 -12.51 4.23 -28.51
C LEU A 257 -13.08 4.97 -27.30
N ALA A 258 -14.38 5.25 -27.28
CA ALA A 258 -15.05 5.87 -26.14
C ALA A 258 -14.91 5.03 -24.85
N ASN A 259 -15.07 3.72 -24.96
CA ASN A 259 -14.91 2.81 -23.81
C ASN A 259 -13.45 2.75 -23.32
N ILE A 260 -12.47 2.71 -24.21
CA ILE A 260 -11.05 2.71 -23.84
C ILE A 260 -10.66 4.02 -23.14
N LEU A 261 -11.06 5.15 -23.71
CA LEU A 261 -10.79 6.45 -23.09
C LEU A 261 -11.46 6.57 -21.72
N SER A 262 -12.71 6.11 -21.59
CA SER A 262 -13.44 6.15 -20.31
C SER A 262 -12.83 5.22 -19.26
N THR A 263 -12.39 4.02 -19.61
CA THR A 263 -11.90 3.00 -18.67
C THR A 263 -10.38 3.04 -18.52
N PHE A 264 -9.63 2.69 -19.55
CA PHE A 264 -8.17 2.65 -19.53
C PHE A 264 -7.56 4.05 -19.38
N GLY A 265 -8.08 5.02 -20.15
CA GLY A 265 -7.63 6.42 -20.11
C GLY A 265 -8.11 7.16 -18.87
N ALA A 266 -9.10 6.62 -18.14
CA ALA A 266 -9.76 7.27 -17.02
C ALA A 266 -10.30 8.68 -17.33
N VAL A 267 -10.53 9.00 -18.62
CA VAL A 267 -10.99 10.30 -19.10
C VAL A 267 -12.47 10.51 -18.73
N SER A 268 -12.85 11.75 -18.41
CA SER A 268 -14.25 12.11 -18.16
C SER A 268 -15.05 12.19 -19.48
N ASP A 269 -16.36 11.89 -19.41
CA ASP A 269 -17.21 11.81 -20.60
C ASP A 269 -17.23 13.14 -21.41
N SER A 270 -17.19 14.28 -20.73
CA SER A 270 -17.11 15.60 -21.40
C SER A 270 -15.78 15.79 -22.15
N ARG A 271 -14.66 15.31 -21.59
CA ARG A 271 -13.36 15.36 -22.28
C ARG A 271 -13.31 14.38 -23.43
N ILE A 272 -13.93 13.21 -23.32
CA ILE A 272 -14.06 12.26 -24.43
C ILE A 272 -14.82 12.92 -25.58
N SER A 273 -15.94 13.59 -25.32
CA SER A 273 -16.68 14.37 -26.31
C SER A 273 -15.79 15.40 -27.02
N THR A 274 -14.97 16.14 -26.26
CA THR A 274 -14.02 17.11 -26.80
C THR A 274 -12.94 16.44 -27.66
N ILE A 275 -12.37 15.33 -27.21
CA ILE A 275 -11.35 14.55 -27.94
C ILE A 275 -11.93 14.06 -29.27
N MET A 276 -13.13 13.46 -29.27
CA MET A 276 -13.78 12.96 -30.47
C MET A 276 -14.00 14.08 -31.50
N ARG A 277 -14.43 15.26 -31.06
CA ARG A 277 -14.61 16.42 -31.93
C ARG A 277 -13.26 16.89 -32.50
N ASN A 278 -12.25 17.06 -31.65
CA ASN A 278 -11.00 17.70 -32.07
C ASN A 278 -10.12 16.79 -32.96
N LEU A 279 -10.17 15.47 -32.72
CA LEU A 279 -9.31 14.54 -33.48
C LEU A 279 -10.01 13.94 -34.70
N PHE A 280 -11.34 13.78 -34.67
CA PHE A 280 -12.07 13.02 -35.70
C PHE A 280 -13.25 13.79 -36.29
N ASP A 281 -13.47 15.03 -35.88
CA ASP A 281 -14.66 15.85 -36.23
C ASP A 281 -16.01 15.15 -35.91
N ILE A 282 -16.01 14.28 -34.91
CA ILE A 282 -17.23 13.56 -34.46
C ILE A 282 -17.87 14.33 -33.32
N THR A 283 -19.07 14.86 -33.57
CA THR A 283 -19.89 15.49 -32.53
C THR A 283 -20.67 14.40 -31.77
N ILE A 284 -20.27 14.14 -30.53
CA ILE A 284 -20.92 13.15 -29.66
C ILE A 284 -21.24 13.77 -28.30
N SER A 285 -22.44 13.52 -27.77
CA SER A 285 -22.83 14.01 -26.47
C SER A 285 -22.23 13.15 -25.33
N PRO A 286 -21.94 13.74 -24.15
CA PRO A 286 -21.58 12.95 -22.97
C PRO A 286 -22.60 11.87 -22.63
N GLY A 287 -23.90 12.14 -22.82
CA GLY A 287 -24.96 11.14 -22.59
C GLY A 287 -24.87 9.94 -23.52
N THR A 288 -24.50 10.18 -24.80
CA THR A 288 -24.27 9.10 -25.77
C THR A 288 -23.06 8.23 -25.35
N ILE A 289 -21.98 8.86 -24.85
CA ILE A 289 -20.81 8.15 -24.34
C ILE A 289 -21.21 7.26 -23.14
N VAL A 290 -21.96 7.78 -22.17
CA VAL A 290 -22.50 7.00 -21.04
C VAL A 290 -23.33 5.82 -21.53
N SER A 291 -24.15 6.00 -22.59
CA SER A 291 -24.95 4.92 -23.19
C SER A 291 -24.08 3.87 -23.86
N MET A 292 -22.98 4.28 -24.53
CA MET A 292 -22.01 3.34 -25.12
C MET A 292 -21.30 2.50 -24.05
N VAL A 293 -20.87 3.15 -22.95
CA VAL A 293 -20.26 2.47 -21.81
C VAL A 293 -21.25 1.49 -21.18
N SER A 294 -22.51 1.87 -21.03
CA SER A 294 -23.55 1.01 -20.48
C SER A 294 -23.81 -0.22 -21.34
N ARG A 295 -23.91 -0.05 -22.67
CA ARG A 295 -24.07 -1.17 -23.61
C ARG A 295 -22.87 -2.11 -23.60
N CYS A 296 -21.66 -1.57 -23.57
CA CYS A 296 -20.44 -2.36 -23.46
C CYS A 296 -20.42 -3.17 -22.15
N ALA A 297 -20.74 -2.55 -21.02
CA ALA A 297 -20.80 -3.23 -19.72
C ALA A 297 -21.82 -4.37 -19.72
N ASN A 298 -22.98 -4.21 -20.37
CA ASN A 298 -23.97 -5.28 -20.47
C ASN A 298 -23.39 -6.49 -21.22
N LYS A 299 -22.73 -6.28 -22.37
CA LYS A 299 -22.06 -7.38 -23.11
C LYS A 299 -20.92 -8.03 -22.31
N VAL A 300 -20.18 -7.23 -21.53
CA VAL A 300 -19.13 -7.75 -20.65
C VAL A 300 -19.69 -8.65 -19.56
N ARG A 301 -20.85 -8.34 -18.98
CA ARG A 301 -21.44 -9.12 -17.87
C ARG A 301 -21.64 -10.58 -18.22
N ASP A 302 -21.96 -10.88 -19.45
CA ASP A 302 -22.09 -12.28 -19.93
C ASP A 302 -20.77 -13.06 -19.80
N ARG A 303 -19.63 -12.36 -19.74
CA ARG A 303 -18.28 -12.93 -19.63
C ARG A 303 -17.74 -12.94 -18.20
N LEU A 304 -18.26 -12.06 -17.33
CA LEU A 304 -17.79 -11.95 -15.94
C LEU A 304 -18.06 -13.21 -15.12
N GLY A 305 -19.11 -13.97 -15.45
CA GLY A 305 -19.39 -15.24 -14.81
C GLY A 305 -18.25 -16.25 -14.96
N ALA A 306 -17.69 -16.35 -16.18
CA ALA A 306 -16.55 -17.22 -16.46
C ALA A 306 -15.29 -16.73 -15.70
N ILE A 307 -14.96 -15.44 -15.76
CA ILE A 307 -13.84 -14.86 -15.01
C ILE A 307 -13.97 -15.15 -13.51
N LYS A 308 -15.16 -15.00 -12.96
CA LYS A 308 -15.45 -15.29 -11.55
C LYS A 308 -15.21 -16.75 -11.21
N ASN A 309 -15.68 -17.68 -12.05
CA ASN A 309 -15.49 -19.12 -11.84
C ASN A 309 -14.00 -19.50 -11.88
N GLU A 310 -13.24 -18.95 -12.83
CA GLU A 310 -11.79 -19.16 -12.92
C GLU A 310 -11.05 -18.70 -11.66
N ILE A 311 -11.45 -17.56 -11.08
CA ILE A 311 -10.88 -17.07 -9.81
C ILE A 311 -11.27 -17.98 -8.65
N ILE A 312 -12.52 -18.45 -8.60
CA ILE A 312 -12.99 -19.37 -7.54
C ILE A 312 -12.22 -20.70 -7.59
N SER A 313 -11.90 -21.20 -8.78
CA SER A 313 -11.18 -22.46 -8.99
C SER A 313 -9.67 -22.32 -8.86
N SER A 314 -9.14 -21.11 -8.73
CA SER A 314 -7.68 -20.88 -8.68
C SER A 314 -7.09 -21.32 -7.35
N GLU A 315 -5.82 -21.72 -7.37
CA GLU A 315 -5.08 -22.15 -6.17
C GLU A 315 -4.72 -20.97 -5.26
N VAL A 316 -4.41 -19.80 -5.84
CA VAL A 316 -4.00 -18.60 -5.12
C VAL A 316 -4.74 -17.39 -5.69
N THR A 317 -5.43 -16.67 -4.83
CA THR A 317 -6.14 -15.43 -5.20
C THR A 317 -5.77 -14.29 -4.28
N HIS A 318 -5.57 -13.13 -4.87
CA HIS A 318 -5.29 -11.88 -4.20
C HIS A 318 -6.57 -11.09 -3.95
N PHE A 319 -6.74 -10.63 -2.71
CA PHE A 319 -7.89 -9.83 -2.29
C PHE A 319 -7.43 -8.47 -1.75
N ASP A 320 -8.14 -7.43 -2.13
CA ASP A 320 -7.93 -6.06 -1.63
C ASP A 320 -9.21 -5.25 -1.77
N GLU A 321 -9.36 -4.18 -1.01
CA GLU A 321 -10.49 -3.29 -1.13
C GLU A 321 -10.08 -1.82 -1.06
N THR A 322 -10.85 -0.98 -1.73
CA THR A 322 -10.63 0.47 -1.72
C THR A 322 -11.92 1.25 -1.65
N GLY A 323 -11.90 2.33 -0.87
CA GLY A 323 -13.01 3.29 -0.82
C GLY A 323 -13.07 4.14 -2.08
N ILE A 324 -14.27 4.32 -2.62
CA ILE A 324 -14.60 5.27 -3.67
C ILE A 324 -15.75 6.18 -3.22
N ARG A 325 -15.89 7.33 -3.88
CA ARG A 325 -17.03 8.21 -3.64
C ARG A 325 -18.00 8.15 -4.81
N ILE A 326 -19.27 7.94 -4.49
CA ILE A 326 -20.39 7.94 -5.44
C ILE A 326 -21.46 8.90 -4.89
N ASN A 327 -21.71 9.98 -5.60
CA ASN A 327 -22.69 10.99 -5.20
C ASN A 327 -22.55 11.41 -3.72
N GLY A 328 -21.30 11.70 -3.29
CA GLY A 328 -20.97 12.15 -1.93
C GLY A 328 -20.88 11.03 -0.87
N LYS A 329 -21.39 9.82 -1.15
CA LYS A 329 -21.31 8.67 -0.23
C LYS A 329 -20.06 7.83 -0.50
N THR A 330 -19.47 7.27 0.56
CA THR A 330 -18.35 6.33 0.45
C THR A 330 -18.89 4.93 0.23
N LEU A 331 -18.48 4.29 -0.86
CA LEU A 331 -18.70 2.88 -1.17
C LEU A 331 -17.35 2.19 -1.30
N TRP A 332 -17.36 0.86 -1.36
CA TRP A 332 -16.16 0.06 -1.35
C TRP A 332 -16.08 -0.83 -2.59
N VAL A 333 -14.97 -0.74 -3.27
CA VAL A 333 -14.62 -1.66 -4.36
C VAL A 333 -13.86 -2.84 -3.76
N HIS A 334 -14.33 -4.04 -4.04
CA HIS A 334 -13.68 -5.29 -3.71
C HIS A 334 -13.02 -5.85 -4.95
N ASN A 335 -11.75 -6.18 -4.83
CA ASN A 335 -10.93 -6.80 -5.86
C ASN A 335 -10.63 -8.25 -5.49
N SER A 336 -10.85 -9.14 -6.44
CA SER A 336 -10.38 -10.51 -6.39
C SER A 336 -9.61 -10.78 -7.67
N SER A 337 -8.33 -11.13 -7.57
CA SER A 337 -7.48 -11.26 -8.74
C SER A 337 -6.42 -12.34 -8.63
N THR A 338 -6.08 -12.93 -9.77
CA THR A 338 -4.98 -13.85 -9.97
C THR A 338 -3.96 -13.26 -10.94
N ASN A 339 -2.91 -13.96 -11.29
CA ASN A 339 -2.00 -13.59 -12.37
C ASN A 339 -2.69 -13.54 -13.74
N LYS A 340 -3.84 -14.24 -13.94
CA LYS A 340 -4.57 -14.32 -15.21
C LYS A 340 -5.88 -13.54 -15.21
N TYR A 341 -6.55 -13.41 -14.08
CA TYR A 341 -7.92 -12.89 -14.01
C TYR A 341 -8.04 -11.72 -13.02
N THR A 342 -8.99 -10.82 -13.25
CA THR A 342 -9.35 -9.71 -12.35
C THR A 342 -10.87 -9.58 -12.29
N TYR A 343 -11.42 -9.51 -11.08
CA TYR A 343 -12.84 -9.30 -10.85
C TYR A 343 -13.05 -8.22 -9.79
N LEU A 344 -13.73 -7.15 -10.18
CA LEU A 344 -14.00 -5.96 -9.37
C LEU A 344 -15.49 -5.80 -9.15
N THR A 345 -15.91 -5.57 -7.92
CA THR A 345 -17.30 -5.25 -7.57
C THR A 345 -17.35 -4.04 -6.65
N VAL A 346 -18.54 -3.43 -6.51
CA VAL A 346 -18.77 -2.33 -5.58
C VAL A 346 -19.90 -2.66 -4.63
N SER A 347 -19.67 -2.41 -3.34
CA SER A 347 -20.63 -2.58 -2.25
C SER A 347 -20.72 -1.31 -1.39
N ASP A 348 -21.80 -1.12 -0.67
CA ASP A 348 -21.93 -0.09 0.37
C ASP A 348 -21.21 -0.47 1.66
N LYS A 349 -20.81 -1.72 1.84
CA LYS A 349 -20.11 -2.27 2.99
C LYS A 349 -18.68 -2.68 2.64
N ARG A 350 -17.74 -2.31 3.50
CA ARG A 350 -16.35 -2.75 3.41
C ARG A 350 -16.16 -4.20 3.87
N GLY A 351 -16.87 -4.60 4.94
CA GLY A 351 -16.64 -5.84 5.66
C GLY A 351 -17.20 -7.08 4.97
N ARG A 352 -17.49 -8.10 5.77
CA ARG A 352 -17.94 -9.42 5.32
C ARG A 352 -19.11 -9.34 4.33
N ILE A 353 -20.09 -8.47 4.58
CA ILE A 353 -21.25 -8.31 3.68
C ILE A 353 -20.78 -7.94 2.26
N GLY A 354 -19.90 -6.94 2.10
CA GLY A 354 -19.40 -6.57 0.78
C GLY A 354 -18.53 -7.64 0.13
N MET A 355 -17.78 -8.41 0.92
CA MET A 355 -17.01 -9.57 0.45
C MET A 355 -17.92 -10.71 0.01
N ASP A 356 -19.02 -10.97 0.73
CA ASP A 356 -20.02 -11.96 0.38
C ASP A 356 -20.78 -11.55 -0.89
N GLU A 357 -21.09 -10.27 -1.08
CA GLU A 357 -21.69 -9.73 -2.30
C GLU A 357 -20.76 -9.87 -3.53
N ASN A 358 -19.43 -9.77 -3.35
CA ASN A 358 -18.46 -10.10 -4.40
C ASN A 358 -18.61 -11.57 -4.83
N GLY A 359 -18.95 -12.46 -3.89
CA GLY A 359 -19.36 -13.84 -4.10
C GLY A 359 -18.22 -14.76 -4.57
N ILE A 360 -16.97 -14.40 -4.34
CA ILE A 360 -15.80 -15.26 -4.56
C ILE A 360 -15.36 -15.90 -3.24
N LEU A 361 -15.02 -15.12 -2.21
CA LEU A 361 -14.54 -15.63 -0.92
C LEU A 361 -15.42 -16.72 -0.31
N PRO A 362 -16.77 -16.63 -0.32
CA PRO A 362 -17.61 -17.69 0.24
C PRO A 362 -17.51 -19.04 -0.47
N LYS A 363 -17.04 -19.07 -1.72
CA LYS A 363 -16.91 -20.27 -2.57
C LYS A 363 -15.48 -20.71 -2.81
N PHE A 364 -14.53 -19.83 -2.51
CA PHE A 364 -13.10 -20.05 -2.73
C PHE A 364 -12.57 -21.12 -1.79
N LYS A 365 -11.65 -21.96 -2.26
CA LYS A 365 -11.03 -23.05 -1.49
C LYS A 365 -9.51 -23.00 -1.48
N GLY A 366 -8.92 -22.09 -2.26
CA GLY A 366 -7.47 -21.93 -2.38
C GLY A 366 -6.87 -21.06 -1.26
N ILE A 367 -5.72 -20.49 -1.54
CA ILE A 367 -4.98 -19.63 -0.62
C ILE A 367 -5.34 -18.17 -0.88
N ALA A 368 -5.91 -17.50 0.12
CA ALA A 368 -6.30 -16.10 0.05
C ALA A 368 -5.14 -15.18 0.49
N ILE A 369 -4.66 -14.33 -0.42
CA ILE A 369 -3.62 -13.34 -0.14
C ILE A 369 -4.26 -11.99 0.17
N HIS A 370 -3.95 -11.40 1.35
CA HIS A 370 -4.55 -10.14 1.79
C HIS A 370 -3.67 -9.36 2.79
N ASP A 371 -4.14 -8.17 3.21
CA ASP A 371 -3.42 -7.23 4.09
C ASP A 371 -3.57 -7.50 5.61
N CYS A 372 -4.04 -8.68 6.00
CA CYS A 372 -4.32 -9.04 7.39
C CYS A 372 -5.54 -8.33 8.03
N TRP A 373 -6.45 -7.74 7.24
CA TRP A 373 -7.66 -7.16 7.81
C TRP A 373 -8.59 -8.23 8.42
N SER A 374 -9.17 -7.91 9.57
CA SER A 374 -9.92 -8.88 10.41
C SER A 374 -11.12 -9.55 9.73
N SER A 375 -11.67 -8.96 8.68
CA SER A 375 -12.81 -9.54 7.95
C SER A 375 -12.45 -10.78 7.16
N TYR A 376 -11.22 -10.91 6.68
CA TYR A 376 -10.75 -12.08 5.94
C TYR A 376 -10.69 -13.34 6.80
N TRP A 377 -10.35 -13.20 8.09
CA TRP A 377 -10.27 -14.30 9.04
C TRP A 377 -11.62 -14.96 9.41
N LYS A 378 -12.72 -14.41 8.88
CA LYS A 378 -14.06 -14.99 9.03
C LYS A 378 -14.37 -16.09 8.01
N TYR A 379 -13.48 -16.31 7.06
CA TYR A 379 -13.55 -17.38 6.09
C TYR A 379 -12.57 -18.48 6.48
N ASP A 380 -13.05 -19.72 6.46
CA ASP A 380 -12.24 -20.90 6.74
C ASP A 380 -11.42 -21.28 5.51
N LEU A 381 -10.28 -20.61 5.35
CA LEU A 381 -9.38 -20.69 4.20
C LEU A 381 -7.92 -20.75 4.64
N LEU A 382 -7.06 -21.15 3.73
CA LEU A 382 -5.64 -20.92 3.87
C LEU A 382 -5.33 -19.44 3.56
N HIS A 383 -4.64 -18.77 4.48
CA HIS A 383 -4.31 -17.35 4.33
C HIS A 383 -2.82 -17.17 4.07
N GLY A 384 -2.50 -16.26 3.14
CA GLY A 384 -1.17 -15.71 2.94
C GLY A 384 -1.20 -14.20 3.17
N LEU A 385 -0.22 -13.67 3.90
CA LEU A 385 -0.21 -12.27 4.27
C LEU A 385 0.72 -11.43 3.41
N CYS A 386 0.31 -10.19 3.17
CA CYS A 386 1.16 -9.20 2.52
C CYS A 386 2.27 -8.72 3.46
N ASN A 387 3.44 -9.34 3.38
CA ASN A 387 4.59 -8.99 4.21
C ASN A 387 5.12 -7.56 3.92
N ALA A 388 4.83 -6.99 2.76
CA ALA A 388 5.17 -5.60 2.46
C ALA A 388 4.46 -4.60 3.40
N HIS A 389 3.23 -4.88 3.85
CA HIS A 389 2.53 -4.08 4.86
C HIS A 389 3.20 -4.19 6.23
N ILE A 390 3.58 -5.40 6.64
CA ILE A 390 4.31 -5.63 7.89
C ILE A 390 5.65 -4.88 7.88
N LEU A 391 6.42 -4.97 6.79
CA LEU A 391 7.69 -4.23 6.66
C LEU A 391 7.52 -2.71 6.77
N ARG A 392 6.42 -2.14 6.23
CA ARG A 392 6.13 -0.71 6.39
C ARG A 392 5.84 -0.34 7.85
N GLU A 393 5.09 -1.16 8.56
CA GLU A 393 4.78 -0.93 9.97
C GLU A 393 6.02 -1.08 10.86
N LEU A 394 6.84 -2.12 10.64
CA LEU A 394 8.13 -2.31 11.32
C LEU A 394 9.05 -1.11 11.10
N LYS A 395 9.15 -0.63 9.86
CA LYS A 395 9.91 0.58 9.56
C LYS A 395 9.36 1.80 10.32
N GLY A 396 8.04 1.91 10.43
CA GLY A 396 7.41 2.97 11.23
C GLY A 396 7.81 2.90 12.71
N ILE A 397 8.02 1.71 13.27
CA ILE A 397 8.54 1.55 14.63
C ILE A 397 10.02 1.95 14.67
N VAL A 398 10.86 1.45 13.76
CA VAL A 398 12.28 1.81 13.69
C VAL A 398 12.48 3.33 13.57
N ASP A 399 11.65 4.03 12.78
CA ASP A 399 11.72 5.47 12.60
C ASP A 399 11.33 6.25 13.88
N ASN A 400 10.48 5.69 14.74
CA ASN A 400 9.95 6.36 15.94
C ASN A 400 10.57 5.86 17.26
N ARG A 401 11.12 4.64 17.26
CA ARG A 401 11.81 3.98 18.40
C ARG A 401 13.09 3.31 17.91
N PRO A 402 14.11 4.09 17.55
CA PRO A 402 15.36 3.55 17.00
C PRO A 402 16.14 2.68 18.01
N GLU A 403 15.86 2.80 19.30
CA GLU A 403 16.43 1.99 20.38
C GLU A 403 15.96 0.55 20.36
N HIS A 404 14.74 0.26 19.84
CA HIS A 404 14.20 -1.10 19.76
C HIS A 404 14.92 -1.91 18.68
N LEU A 405 15.37 -3.08 19.07
CA LEU A 405 16.14 -3.99 18.20
C LEU A 405 15.23 -4.96 17.44
N TRP A 406 14.15 -5.45 18.09
CA TRP A 406 13.28 -6.47 17.51
C TRP A 406 12.75 -6.13 16.11
N PRO A 407 12.29 -4.88 15.82
CA PRO A 407 11.71 -4.62 14.49
C PRO A 407 12.77 -4.60 13.40
N LYS A 408 14.03 -4.25 13.74
CA LYS A 408 15.16 -4.34 12.80
C LYS A 408 15.50 -5.79 12.46
N LEU A 409 15.58 -6.64 13.50
CA LEU A 409 15.84 -8.07 13.34
C LEU A 409 14.73 -8.77 12.56
N PHE A 410 13.47 -8.39 12.80
CA PHE A 410 12.33 -8.95 12.07
C PHE A 410 12.32 -8.54 10.60
N CYS A 411 12.72 -7.30 10.28
CA CYS A 411 12.94 -6.88 8.89
C CYS A 411 14.00 -7.75 8.19
N VAL A 412 15.12 -8.01 8.87
CA VAL A 412 16.19 -8.88 8.33
C VAL A 412 15.65 -10.29 8.08
N LEU A 413 14.93 -10.87 9.06
CA LEU A 413 14.33 -12.19 8.90
C LEU A 413 13.44 -12.28 7.66
N LEU A 414 12.50 -11.34 7.47
CA LEU A 414 11.61 -11.33 6.30
C LEU A 414 12.37 -11.14 4.98
N HIS A 415 13.46 -10.37 4.96
CA HIS A 415 14.28 -10.20 3.78
C HIS A 415 15.08 -11.45 3.44
N ASP A 416 15.63 -12.15 4.44
CA ASP A 416 16.34 -13.40 4.25
C ASP A 416 15.40 -14.49 3.73
N MET A 417 14.23 -14.65 4.35
CA MET A 417 13.18 -15.56 3.87
C MET A 417 12.79 -15.28 2.41
N LYS A 418 12.63 -13.99 2.07
CA LYS A 418 12.33 -13.59 0.69
C LYS A 418 13.48 -13.93 -0.27
N SER A 419 14.73 -13.71 0.14
CA SER A 419 15.89 -14.02 -0.69
C SER A 419 15.98 -15.51 -0.96
N VAL A 420 15.78 -16.35 0.06
CA VAL A 420 15.79 -17.82 -0.08
C VAL A 420 14.69 -18.29 -1.03
N LYS A 421 13.48 -17.73 -0.90
CA LYS A 421 12.40 -18.03 -1.85
C LYS A 421 12.73 -17.60 -3.28
N ASP A 422 13.20 -16.36 -3.46
CA ASP A 422 13.54 -15.84 -4.78
C ASP A 422 14.64 -16.69 -5.45
N ASP A 423 15.60 -17.17 -4.66
CA ASP A 423 16.66 -18.08 -5.14
C ASP A 423 16.10 -19.47 -5.45
N ALA A 424 15.18 -20.02 -4.65
CA ALA A 424 14.51 -21.29 -4.92
C ALA A 424 13.71 -21.25 -6.23
N VAL A 425 12.87 -20.21 -6.40
CA VAL A 425 12.09 -20.01 -7.63
C VAL A 425 12.98 -19.82 -8.86
N LYS A 426 14.11 -19.12 -8.72
CA LYS A 426 15.06 -18.89 -9.81
C LYS A 426 15.74 -20.17 -10.28
N ASN A 427 15.92 -21.14 -9.39
CA ASN A 427 16.56 -22.42 -9.67
C ASN A 427 15.53 -23.55 -9.86
N ASP A 428 14.24 -23.22 -10.05
CA ASP A 428 13.12 -24.15 -10.25
C ASP A 428 12.99 -25.21 -9.13
N TYR A 429 13.31 -24.83 -7.88
CA TYR A 429 13.06 -25.68 -6.72
C TYR A 429 11.62 -25.57 -6.24
N ASP A 430 10.97 -26.69 -6.06
CA ASP A 430 9.57 -26.76 -5.58
C ASP A 430 9.43 -26.44 -4.08
N THR A 431 10.51 -26.63 -3.31
CA THR A 431 10.49 -26.46 -1.86
C THR A 431 11.81 -25.90 -1.33
N VAL A 432 11.76 -25.27 -0.16
CA VAL A 432 12.94 -24.88 0.62
C VAL A 432 13.28 -26.02 1.60
N PRO A 433 14.57 -26.38 1.79
CA PRO A 433 15.00 -27.39 2.74
C PRO A 433 14.48 -27.15 4.16
N LEU A 434 14.05 -28.21 4.85
CA LEU A 434 13.44 -28.13 6.19
C LEU A 434 14.35 -27.46 7.22
N ASN A 435 15.65 -27.77 7.21
CA ASN A 435 16.62 -27.15 8.13
C ASN A 435 16.70 -25.64 7.98
N ILE A 436 16.46 -25.09 6.78
CA ILE A 436 16.40 -23.64 6.54
C ILE A 436 15.08 -23.08 7.09
N LEU A 437 13.96 -23.78 6.87
CA LEU A 437 12.66 -23.40 7.42
C LEU A 437 12.66 -23.40 8.94
N ASP A 438 13.24 -24.42 9.58
CA ASP A 438 13.40 -24.52 11.04
C ASP A 438 14.29 -23.39 11.58
N SER A 439 15.34 -23.02 10.87
CA SER A 439 16.20 -21.89 11.21
C SER A 439 15.40 -20.57 11.23
N PHE A 440 14.46 -20.35 10.31
CA PHE A 440 13.60 -19.17 10.32
C PHE A 440 12.64 -19.17 11.52
N ASP A 441 12.07 -20.32 11.88
CA ASP A 441 11.20 -20.45 13.04
C ASP A 441 11.96 -20.19 14.35
N ASN A 442 13.18 -20.73 14.49
CA ASN A 442 14.03 -20.46 15.65
C ASN A 442 14.38 -18.97 15.77
N ARG A 443 14.77 -18.33 14.67
CA ARG A 443 15.03 -16.88 14.64
C ARG A 443 13.77 -16.07 14.99
N PHE A 444 12.60 -16.48 14.49
CA PHE A 444 11.33 -15.87 14.85
C PHE A 444 11.10 -15.90 16.36
N HIS A 445 11.24 -17.05 17.03
CA HIS A 445 11.05 -17.18 18.47
C HIS A 445 12.02 -16.29 19.25
N CYS A 446 13.31 -16.28 18.92
CA CYS A 446 14.29 -15.39 19.56
C CYS A 446 13.93 -13.90 19.38
N ILE A 447 13.47 -13.49 18.20
CA ILE A 447 13.07 -12.10 17.94
C ILE A 447 11.82 -11.75 18.76
N MET A 448 10.86 -12.66 18.88
CA MET A 448 9.65 -12.44 19.68
C MET A 448 9.95 -12.31 21.17
N GLU A 449 10.91 -13.06 21.71
CA GLU A 449 11.38 -12.89 23.10
C GLU A 449 11.99 -11.49 23.32
N ILE A 450 12.75 -10.98 22.35
CA ILE A 450 13.28 -9.61 22.41
C ILE A 450 12.11 -8.61 22.36
N ALA A 451 11.14 -8.82 21.48
CA ALA A 451 9.98 -7.96 21.32
C ALA A 451 9.13 -7.88 22.61
N GLU A 452 8.93 -9.01 23.30
CA GLU A 452 8.21 -9.06 24.59
C GLU A 452 8.95 -8.29 25.69
N ARG A 453 10.29 -8.30 25.68
CA ARG A 453 11.11 -7.54 26.64
C ARG A 453 11.12 -6.05 26.34
N GLU A 454 11.24 -5.66 25.07
CA GLU A 454 11.30 -4.25 24.66
C GLU A 454 9.91 -3.57 24.69
N CYS A 455 8.83 -4.33 24.49
CA CYS A 455 7.46 -3.84 24.50
C CYS A 455 6.54 -4.84 25.23
N PRO A 456 6.63 -4.94 26.57
CA PRO A 456 5.82 -5.87 27.35
C PRO A 456 4.32 -5.56 27.24
N PRO A 457 3.45 -6.56 27.45
CA PRO A 457 2.02 -6.32 27.49
C PRO A 457 1.69 -5.36 28.64
N PRO A 458 0.76 -4.41 28.43
CA PRO A 458 0.37 -3.51 29.50
C PRO A 458 -0.23 -4.32 30.67
N PRO A 459 -0.07 -3.87 31.93
CA PRO A 459 -0.60 -4.55 33.10
C PRO A 459 -2.12 -4.70 33.01
N ASP A 460 -2.69 -5.75 33.63
CA ASP A 460 -4.12 -5.96 33.59
C ASP A 460 -4.88 -4.82 34.28
N PRO A 461 -5.92 -4.28 33.63
CA PRO A 461 -6.66 -3.18 34.19
C PRO A 461 -7.37 -3.63 35.50
N GLN A 462 -7.19 -2.88 36.56
CA GLN A 462 -7.88 -3.13 37.86
C GLN A 462 -9.41 -3.07 37.74
N VAL A 463 -9.93 -2.38 36.73
CA VAL A 463 -11.37 -2.30 36.43
C VAL A 463 -11.61 -2.73 34.97
N ARG A 464 -12.40 -3.78 34.77
CA ARG A 464 -12.83 -4.22 33.43
C ARG A 464 -13.76 -3.18 32.80
N ARG A 465 -13.27 -2.47 31.79
CA ARG A 465 -14.09 -1.58 30.95
C ARG A 465 -14.67 -2.36 29.77
N ARG A 466 -15.90 -2.02 29.34
CA ARG A 466 -16.47 -2.58 28.11
C ARG A 466 -15.64 -2.13 26.90
N GLY A 467 -15.32 -3.06 25.99
CA GLY A 467 -14.61 -2.82 24.75
C GLY A 467 -13.20 -3.46 24.71
N ARG A 468 -12.59 -3.42 23.51
CA ARG A 468 -11.24 -3.95 23.30
C ARG A 468 -10.24 -3.06 24.04
N ARG A 469 -9.31 -3.68 24.78
CA ARG A 469 -8.19 -3.00 25.45
C ARG A 469 -7.40 -2.18 24.43
N LYS A 470 -7.14 -0.91 24.70
CA LYS A 470 -6.25 -0.08 23.91
C LYS A 470 -4.81 -0.48 24.22
N VAL A 471 -4.20 -1.20 23.32
CA VAL A 471 -2.75 -1.48 23.34
C VAL A 471 -2.04 -0.51 22.39
N GLY A 472 -0.80 -0.15 22.68
CA GLY A 472 0.03 0.65 21.75
C GLY A 472 0.17 -0.03 20.40
N LYS A 473 0.44 0.73 19.34
CA LYS A 473 0.50 0.17 17.97
C LYS A 473 1.62 -0.85 17.80
N GLU A 474 2.73 -0.64 18.48
CA GLU A 474 3.84 -1.57 18.47
C GLU A 474 3.43 -2.90 19.11
N ARG A 475 2.83 -2.86 20.30
CA ARG A 475 2.30 -4.06 20.95
C ARG A 475 1.25 -4.78 20.10
N ALA A 476 0.34 -4.04 19.48
CA ALA A 476 -0.65 -4.59 18.57
C ALA A 476 -0.03 -5.27 17.33
N LEU A 477 1.12 -4.76 16.85
CA LEU A 477 1.86 -5.41 15.77
C LEU A 477 2.52 -6.70 16.24
N ILE A 478 3.14 -6.72 17.43
CA ILE A 478 3.75 -7.91 18.03
C ILE A 478 2.70 -9.02 18.17
N GLU A 479 1.56 -8.72 18.79
CA GLU A 479 0.44 -9.67 18.95
C GLU A 479 -0.06 -10.21 17.60
N ARG A 480 -0.19 -9.33 16.61
CA ARG A 480 -0.65 -9.72 15.26
C ARG A 480 0.38 -10.60 14.54
N ILE A 481 1.66 -10.30 14.64
CA ILE A 481 2.74 -11.12 14.08
C ILE A 481 2.75 -12.50 14.73
N SER A 482 2.71 -12.55 16.06
CA SER A 482 2.70 -13.81 16.81
C SER A 482 1.50 -14.68 16.44
N ALA A 483 0.30 -14.09 16.42
CA ALA A 483 -0.93 -14.82 16.10
C ALA A 483 -0.99 -15.34 14.65
N ASN A 484 -0.29 -14.69 13.71
CA ASN A 484 -0.43 -14.99 12.27
C ASN A 484 0.86 -15.47 11.62
N TRP A 485 1.85 -15.89 12.39
CA TRP A 485 3.15 -16.30 11.86
C TRP A 485 3.06 -17.38 10.78
N VAL A 486 2.20 -18.38 10.96
CA VAL A 486 1.96 -19.44 9.97
C VAL A 486 1.52 -18.89 8.62
N SER A 487 0.62 -17.91 8.62
CA SER A 487 0.14 -17.27 7.39
C SER A 487 1.16 -16.31 6.78
N MET A 488 1.99 -15.66 7.61
CA MET A 488 3.08 -14.79 7.17
C MET A 488 4.21 -15.56 6.49
N LYS A 489 4.59 -16.72 7.04
CA LYS A 489 5.67 -17.54 6.50
C LYS A 489 5.23 -18.48 5.37
N ARG A 490 3.93 -18.58 5.05
CA ARG A 490 3.41 -19.49 4.02
C ARG A 490 4.10 -19.31 2.67
N PHE A 491 4.51 -18.11 2.31
CA PHE A 491 5.17 -17.83 1.04
C PHE A 491 6.52 -18.55 0.86
N VAL A 492 7.21 -18.91 1.93
CA VAL A 492 8.48 -19.66 1.86
C VAL A 492 8.27 -21.17 1.93
N HIS A 493 7.09 -21.61 2.41
CA HIS A 493 6.68 -23.02 2.42
C HIS A 493 5.98 -23.46 1.13
N ASP A 494 5.32 -22.55 0.44
CA ASP A 494 4.60 -22.81 -0.80
C ASP A 494 5.05 -21.81 -1.88
N MET A 495 5.70 -22.30 -2.91
CA MET A 495 6.28 -21.47 -3.96
C MET A 495 5.22 -20.70 -4.77
N ARG A 496 3.97 -21.15 -4.79
CA ARG A 496 2.84 -20.46 -5.44
C ARG A 496 2.44 -19.18 -4.70
N VAL A 497 2.67 -19.12 -3.38
CA VAL A 497 2.25 -18.01 -2.52
C VAL A 497 3.24 -16.85 -2.66
N PRO A 498 2.82 -15.64 -3.07
CA PRO A 498 3.70 -14.50 -3.20
C PRO A 498 4.08 -13.90 -1.83
N PHE A 499 5.20 -13.18 -1.78
CA PHE A 499 5.64 -12.45 -0.59
C PHE A 499 4.73 -11.28 -0.22
N ASP A 500 4.07 -10.69 -1.21
CA ASP A 500 3.24 -9.48 -1.05
C ASP A 500 1.92 -9.57 -1.84
N ASN A 501 1.04 -8.60 -1.62
CA ASN A 501 -0.25 -8.47 -2.30
C ASN A 501 -0.22 -7.41 -3.43
N ASN A 502 0.95 -7.14 -4.01
CA ASN A 502 1.12 -6.11 -5.03
C ASN A 502 0.24 -6.33 -6.28
N GLN A 503 -0.16 -7.58 -6.56
CA GLN A 503 -1.05 -7.91 -7.68
C GLN A 503 -2.42 -7.22 -7.49
N ALA A 504 -3.06 -7.43 -6.36
CA ALA A 504 -4.35 -6.79 -6.07
C ALA A 504 -4.22 -5.26 -6.00
N GLU A 505 -3.13 -4.75 -5.40
CA GLU A 505 -2.87 -3.31 -5.34
C GLU A 505 -2.73 -2.69 -6.75
N ARG A 506 -2.09 -3.38 -7.70
CA ARG A 506 -1.97 -2.92 -9.10
C ARG A 506 -3.31 -2.91 -9.80
N ASP A 507 -4.10 -3.97 -9.67
CA ASP A 507 -5.38 -4.11 -10.35
C ASP A 507 -6.40 -3.08 -9.85
N ILE A 508 -6.44 -2.80 -8.55
CA ILE A 508 -7.34 -1.81 -7.96
C ILE A 508 -6.89 -0.35 -8.21
N ARG A 509 -5.63 -0.14 -8.59
CA ARG A 509 -5.06 1.21 -8.80
C ARG A 509 -5.80 1.99 -9.89
N ASN A 510 -6.25 1.32 -10.95
CA ASN A 510 -7.00 1.95 -12.05
C ASN A 510 -8.26 2.65 -11.54
N VAL A 511 -8.96 2.06 -10.57
CA VAL A 511 -10.13 2.67 -9.93
C VAL A 511 -9.77 3.98 -9.23
N LYS A 512 -8.64 4.01 -8.51
CA LYS A 512 -8.16 5.24 -7.85
C LYS A 512 -7.72 6.31 -8.85
N ILE A 513 -7.13 5.92 -9.98
CA ILE A 513 -6.77 6.83 -11.07
C ILE A 513 -8.04 7.45 -11.64
N LYS A 514 -9.08 6.65 -11.95
CA LYS A 514 -10.37 7.15 -12.45
C LYS A 514 -10.98 8.20 -11.51
N VAL A 515 -11.03 7.91 -10.22
CA VAL A 515 -11.56 8.85 -9.22
C VAL A 515 -10.74 10.15 -9.15
N LYS A 516 -9.41 10.07 -9.31
CA LYS A 516 -8.54 11.26 -9.29
C LYS A 516 -8.61 12.10 -10.57
N VAL A 517 -8.71 11.47 -11.73
CA VAL A 517 -8.68 12.14 -13.03
C VAL A 517 -10.05 12.69 -13.42
N SER A 518 -11.11 11.91 -13.23
CA SER A 518 -12.47 12.28 -13.61
C SER A 518 -13.38 12.67 -12.45
N GLY A 519 -12.86 12.76 -11.23
CA GLY A 519 -13.62 13.04 -10.02
C GLY A 519 -14.34 11.80 -9.48
N CYS A 520 -15.42 12.00 -8.70
CA CYS A 520 -16.20 10.90 -8.18
C CYS A 520 -17.14 10.33 -9.24
N PHE A 521 -17.58 9.08 -9.06
CA PHE A 521 -18.67 8.53 -9.85
C PHE A 521 -19.99 9.21 -9.52
N ARG A 522 -20.78 9.55 -10.56
CA ARG A 522 -22.07 10.24 -10.41
C ARG A 522 -23.22 9.31 -10.04
N SER A 523 -23.10 8.00 -10.38
CA SER A 523 -24.11 7.00 -10.09
C SER A 523 -23.50 5.65 -9.75
N LEU A 524 -24.23 4.84 -8.99
CA LEU A 524 -23.86 3.47 -8.70
C LEU A 524 -23.75 2.63 -9.97
N GLN A 525 -24.70 2.81 -10.92
CA GLN A 525 -24.68 2.09 -12.17
C GLN A 525 -23.45 2.45 -13.02
N GLY A 526 -23.06 3.72 -13.06
CA GLY A 526 -21.82 4.15 -13.75
C GLY A 526 -20.56 3.54 -13.13
N ALA A 527 -20.52 3.41 -11.81
CA ALA A 527 -19.43 2.73 -11.13
C ALA A 527 -19.41 1.23 -11.46
N LYS A 528 -20.56 0.54 -11.42
CA LYS A 528 -20.67 -0.87 -11.80
C LYS A 528 -20.19 -1.09 -13.24
N ASN A 529 -20.70 -0.30 -14.19
CA ASN A 529 -20.30 -0.39 -15.59
C ASN A 529 -18.79 -0.24 -15.78
N TYR A 530 -18.19 0.74 -15.10
CA TYR A 530 -16.75 0.95 -15.13
C TYR A 530 -15.97 -0.25 -14.59
N LEU A 531 -16.42 -0.83 -13.47
CA LEU A 531 -15.75 -1.97 -12.83
C LEU A 531 -15.90 -3.24 -13.68
N ASP A 532 -17.07 -3.47 -14.28
CA ASP A 532 -17.33 -4.60 -15.16
C ASP A 532 -16.36 -4.57 -16.37
N ILE A 533 -16.28 -3.43 -17.07
CA ILE A 533 -15.37 -3.26 -18.22
C ILE A 533 -13.92 -3.35 -17.79
N THR A 534 -13.56 -2.76 -16.63
CA THR A 534 -12.19 -2.81 -16.10
C THR A 534 -11.79 -4.24 -15.75
N SER A 535 -12.67 -5.04 -15.18
CA SER A 535 -12.44 -6.45 -14.88
C SER A 535 -12.12 -7.23 -16.16
N TYR A 536 -12.92 -7.06 -17.19
CA TYR A 536 -12.71 -7.69 -18.50
C TYR A 536 -11.40 -7.27 -19.16
N LEU A 537 -11.13 -5.95 -19.24
CA LEU A 537 -9.92 -5.43 -19.88
C LEU A 537 -8.64 -5.75 -19.10
N SER A 538 -8.71 -5.75 -17.76
CA SER A 538 -7.57 -6.19 -16.93
C SER A 538 -7.28 -7.67 -17.14
N THR A 539 -8.30 -8.49 -17.28
CA THR A 539 -8.18 -9.92 -17.61
C THR A 539 -7.59 -10.10 -19.01
N ALA A 540 -8.13 -9.42 -20.02
CA ALA A 540 -7.59 -9.46 -21.39
C ALA A 540 -6.09 -9.10 -21.43
N LYS A 541 -5.71 -8.03 -20.73
CA LYS A 541 -4.30 -7.63 -20.61
C LYS A 541 -3.42 -8.72 -19.98
N LYS A 542 -3.90 -9.44 -18.98
CA LYS A 542 -3.17 -10.53 -18.32
C LYS A 542 -2.97 -11.73 -19.25
N HIS A 543 -3.87 -11.89 -20.22
CA HIS A 543 -3.75 -12.88 -21.31
C HIS A 543 -2.97 -12.35 -22.52
N GLY A 544 -2.32 -11.17 -22.43
CA GLY A 544 -1.56 -10.58 -23.54
C GLY A 544 -2.42 -9.97 -24.65
N ILE A 545 -3.74 -9.86 -24.44
CA ILE A 545 -4.67 -9.37 -25.45
C ILE A 545 -4.77 -7.86 -25.36
N ASN A 546 -4.62 -7.18 -26.49
CA ASN A 546 -4.77 -5.75 -26.60
C ASN A 546 -6.22 -5.33 -26.31
N ALA A 547 -6.38 -4.25 -25.51
CA ALA A 547 -7.69 -3.78 -25.06
C ALA A 547 -8.64 -3.40 -26.23
N VAL A 548 -8.09 -2.81 -27.32
CA VAL A 548 -8.88 -2.48 -28.53
C VAL A 548 -9.38 -3.76 -29.18
N LYS A 549 -8.50 -4.75 -29.36
CA LYS A 549 -8.84 -6.06 -29.93
C LYS A 549 -9.91 -6.77 -29.09
N ALA A 550 -9.77 -6.77 -27.76
CA ALA A 550 -10.72 -7.38 -26.87
C ALA A 550 -12.13 -6.74 -26.94
N LEU A 551 -12.19 -5.39 -26.98
CA LEU A 551 -13.48 -4.70 -27.07
C LEU A 551 -14.11 -4.80 -28.45
N ASN A 552 -13.33 -4.72 -29.53
CA ASN A 552 -13.86 -4.89 -30.88
C ASN A 552 -14.50 -6.27 -31.04
N ALA A 553 -13.82 -7.33 -30.62
CA ALA A 553 -14.35 -8.68 -30.67
C ALA A 553 -15.63 -8.84 -29.81
N LEU A 554 -15.67 -8.24 -28.63
CA LEU A 554 -16.85 -8.24 -27.78
C LEU A 554 -18.02 -7.50 -28.42
N LEU A 555 -17.78 -6.31 -28.99
CA LEU A 555 -18.82 -5.46 -29.58
C LEU A 555 -19.37 -6.05 -30.87
N SER A 556 -18.52 -6.66 -31.71
CA SER A 556 -18.91 -7.33 -32.95
C SER A 556 -19.57 -8.72 -32.76
N GLY A 557 -19.68 -9.19 -31.50
CA GLY A 557 -20.27 -10.49 -31.21
C GLY A 557 -19.38 -11.70 -31.55
N GLN A 558 -18.10 -11.47 -31.83
CA GLN A 558 -17.14 -12.56 -32.04
C GLN A 558 -16.91 -13.38 -30.77
N SER A 559 -16.46 -14.62 -30.94
CA SER A 559 -16.25 -15.56 -29.84
C SER A 559 -15.27 -15.05 -28.79
N ASN A 560 -15.29 -15.69 -27.63
CA ASN A 560 -14.64 -15.27 -26.40
C ASN A 560 -13.11 -15.38 -26.49
N ILE A 561 -12.44 -14.34 -26.95
CA ILE A 561 -10.97 -14.29 -27.15
C ILE A 561 -10.18 -14.67 -25.87
N ILE A 562 -10.71 -14.38 -24.68
CA ILE A 562 -9.97 -14.60 -23.42
C ILE A 562 -9.96 -16.08 -23.03
N PHE A 563 -10.98 -16.83 -23.42
CA PHE A 563 -11.18 -18.25 -23.07
C PHE A 563 -10.96 -19.19 -24.25
N SER A 564 -10.59 -18.67 -25.42
CA SER A 564 -10.15 -19.49 -26.56
C SER A 564 -8.76 -20.08 -26.26
N ASP A 565 -8.58 -21.33 -26.65
CA ASP A 565 -7.28 -22.00 -26.57
C ASP A 565 -6.24 -21.21 -27.40
N PRO A 566 -5.03 -20.94 -26.87
CA PRO A 566 -3.99 -20.26 -27.65
C PRO A 566 -3.54 -21.02 -28.90
N SER A 567 -4.00 -22.27 -29.07
CA SER A 567 -3.69 -23.13 -30.21
C SER A 567 -4.71 -23.02 -31.36
N GLU A 568 -5.80 -22.28 -31.21
CA GLU A 568 -6.72 -21.84 -32.27
C GLU A 568 -6.47 -20.35 -32.60
#